data_c09fc0ea675c2fe068a6dc0b8ab27855
#
_entry.id   c09fc0ea675c2fe068a6dc0b8ab27855
#
_cell.length_a   1.000
_cell.length_b   1.000
_cell.length_c   1.000
_cell.angle_alpha   90.00
_cell.angle_beta   90.00
_cell.angle_gamma   90.00
#
_symmetry.space_group_name_H-M   'P 1'
#
loop_
_entity.id
_entity.type
_entity.pdbx_description
1 polymer ?
#
loop_
_entity_poly.entity_id
_entity_poly.type
_entity_poly.pdbx_seq_one_letter_code
_entity_poly.pdbx_strand_id
1 'polypeptide(L)'
;MDLKATLQNDAIVLPDDFFYKVQQYKEHLHKWNKIHNLTGAKDDNTLNEFIYDAIFPLSFLPPVTTLMDIGTGAGFPGMILAFGLPNTQVTLVEPLTKRASFLQFVKAALKLENVTVVKKRVEEMPPHRFDLITSRAVTDTQLLLELSKNFRDENSLLLFYKGEKVFDEIDKASLKDIHYKVIETNNRHYLLLGETL
;
A
#
# COMPACT_ATOMS: atom_id res chain seq x y z
N MET A 1 -18.04 -8.38 6.00
CA MET A 1 -17.90 -8.21 4.53
C MET A 1 -17.42 -9.50 3.90
N ASP A 2 -18.09 -9.98 2.85
CA ASP A 2 -17.58 -11.04 2.00
C ASP A 2 -16.59 -10.43 0.98
N LEU A 3 -15.31 -10.53 1.30
CA LEU A 3 -14.24 -9.92 0.51
C LEU A 3 -14.24 -10.42 -0.95
N LYS A 4 -14.45 -11.74 -1.16
CA LYS A 4 -14.40 -12.33 -2.50
C LYS A 4 -15.55 -11.83 -3.37
N ALA A 5 -16.77 -11.87 -2.85
CA ALA A 5 -17.94 -11.38 -3.57
C ALA A 5 -17.82 -9.87 -3.89
N THR A 6 -17.31 -9.07 -2.94
CA THR A 6 -17.14 -7.63 -3.14
C THR A 6 -16.14 -7.33 -4.25
N LEU A 7 -14.95 -7.98 -4.23
CA LEU A 7 -13.91 -7.77 -5.26
C LEU A 7 -14.36 -8.24 -6.66
N GLN A 8 -15.18 -9.29 -6.72
CA GLN A 8 -15.77 -9.75 -7.99
C GLN A 8 -16.79 -8.76 -8.55
N ASN A 9 -17.61 -8.15 -7.69
CA ASN A 9 -18.59 -7.13 -8.10
C ASN A 9 -17.89 -5.87 -8.65
N ASP A 10 -16.72 -5.53 -8.13
CA ASP A 10 -15.90 -4.41 -8.62
C ASP A 10 -15.06 -4.77 -9.86
N ALA A 11 -15.22 -5.97 -10.41
CA ALA A 11 -14.52 -6.48 -11.58
C ALA A 11 -12.98 -6.43 -11.46
N ILE A 12 -12.44 -6.54 -10.23
CA ILE A 12 -11.00 -6.53 -10.00
C ILE A 12 -10.43 -7.91 -10.34
N VAL A 13 -9.56 -7.95 -11.34
CA VAL A 13 -8.89 -9.19 -11.78
C VAL A 13 -7.70 -9.46 -10.86
N LEU A 14 -7.69 -10.64 -10.23
CA LEU A 14 -6.68 -11.05 -9.27
C LEU A 14 -6.09 -12.42 -9.66
N PRO A 15 -4.82 -12.70 -9.27
CA PRO A 15 -4.22 -14.03 -9.46
C PRO A 15 -5.01 -15.14 -8.75
N ASP A 16 -4.98 -16.36 -9.29
CA ASP A 16 -5.72 -17.50 -8.74
C ASP A 16 -5.35 -17.79 -7.27
N ASP A 17 -4.09 -17.56 -6.90
CA ASP A 17 -3.57 -17.79 -5.55
C ASP A 17 -3.75 -16.60 -4.57
N PHE A 18 -4.36 -15.49 -5.01
CA PHE A 18 -4.54 -14.29 -4.19
C PHE A 18 -5.24 -14.60 -2.87
N PHE A 19 -6.41 -15.24 -2.91
CA PHE A 19 -7.18 -15.54 -1.70
C PHE A 19 -6.48 -16.53 -0.77
N TYR A 20 -5.70 -17.46 -1.31
CA TYR A 20 -4.85 -18.34 -0.52
C TYR A 20 -3.78 -17.54 0.22
N LYS A 21 -3.05 -16.64 -0.46
CA LYS A 21 -2.05 -15.76 0.15
C LYS A 21 -2.66 -14.86 1.23
N VAL A 22 -3.83 -14.28 0.96
CA VAL A 22 -4.57 -13.47 1.93
C VAL A 22 -4.92 -14.27 3.18
N GLN A 23 -5.44 -15.50 3.03
CA GLN A 23 -5.79 -16.35 4.17
C GLN A 23 -4.54 -16.67 5.02
N GLN A 24 -3.45 -17.08 4.41
CA GLN A 24 -2.19 -17.38 5.10
C GLN A 24 -1.63 -16.12 5.80
N TYR A 25 -1.66 -14.98 5.12
CA TYR A 25 -1.24 -13.71 5.70
C TYR A 25 -2.05 -13.35 6.96
N LYS A 26 -3.37 -13.48 6.92
CA LYS A 26 -4.26 -13.22 8.07
C LYS A 26 -3.94 -14.14 9.25
N GLU A 27 -3.74 -15.42 9.01
CA GLU A 27 -3.36 -16.39 10.05
C GLU A 27 -2.03 -16.02 10.73
N HIS A 28 -1.04 -15.63 9.92
CA HIS A 28 0.24 -15.17 10.44
C HIS A 28 0.11 -13.85 11.20
N LEU A 29 -0.66 -12.89 10.65
CA LEU A 29 -0.87 -11.60 11.29
C LEU A 29 -1.57 -11.76 12.64
N HIS A 30 -2.60 -12.60 12.76
CA HIS A 30 -3.26 -12.88 14.04
C HIS A 30 -2.30 -13.45 15.07
N LYS A 31 -1.44 -14.41 14.70
CA LYS A 31 -0.45 -15.00 15.61
C LYS A 31 0.53 -13.96 16.12
N TRP A 32 1.10 -13.16 15.20
CA TRP A 32 2.08 -12.14 15.53
C TRP A 32 1.48 -10.95 16.29
N ASN A 33 0.25 -10.55 15.94
CA ASN A 33 -0.42 -9.41 16.55
C ASN A 33 -0.73 -9.62 18.04
N LYS A 34 -1.00 -10.87 18.43
CA LYS A 34 -1.20 -11.24 19.86
C LYS A 34 0.02 -10.91 20.72
N ILE A 35 1.24 -10.96 20.15
CA ILE A 35 2.48 -10.78 20.88
C ILE A 35 3.05 -9.37 20.67
N HIS A 36 2.92 -8.83 19.46
CA HIS A 36 3.68 -7.65 19.04
C HIS A 36 2.83 -6.40 18.78
N ASN A 37 1.51 -6.52 18.76
CA ASN A 37 0.58 -5.41 18.48
C ASN A 37 0.93 -4.67 17.18
N LEU A 38 1.00 -5.40 16.07
CA LEU A 38 1.43 -4.89 14.76
C LEU A 38 0.38 -4.00 14.08
N THR A 39 -0.91 -4.29 14.33
CA THR A 39 -2.06 -3.60 13.73
C THR A 39 -3.19 -3.45 14.74
N GLY A 40 -3.99 -2.39 14.56
CA GLY A 40 -5.22 -2.19 15.33
C GLY A 40 -6.41 -3.05 14.88
N ALA A 41 -6.28 -3.80 13.78
CA ALA A 41 -7.33 -4.73 13.35
C ALA A 41 -7.44 -5.91 14.33
N LYS A 42 -8.60 -6.05 14.98
CA LYS A 42 -8.83 -7.04 16.04
C LYS A 42 -9.54 -8.30 15.54
N ASP A 43 -10.20 -8.22 14.42
CA ASP A 43 -11.04 -9.27 13.85
C ASP A 43 -10.89 -9.38 12.33
N ASP A 44 -11.39 -10.47 11.78
CA ASP A 44 -11.32 -10.77 10.34
C ASP A 44 -12.14 -9.82 9.48
N ASN A 45 -13.21 -9.24 10.01
CA ASN A 45 -14.03 -8.30 9.26
C ASN A 45 -13.25 -7.00 8.99
N THR A 46 -12.61 -6.45 10.03
CA THR A 46 -11.72 -5.30 9.93
C THR A 46 -10.52 -5.57 8.99
N LEU A 47 -9.95 -6.79 9.05
CA LEU A 47 -8.88 -7.18 8.13
C LEU A 47 -9.37 -7.26 6.68
N ASN A 48 -10.57 -7.79 6.44
CA ASN A 48 -11.16 -7.81 5.11
C ASN A 48 -11.36 -6.40 4.55
N GLU A 49 -11.79 -5.44 5.38
CA GLU A 49 -11.90 -4.04 4.99
C GLU A 49 -10.53 -3.43 4.62
N PHE A 50 -9.49 -3.72 5.40
CA PHE A 50 -8.14 -3.25 5.10
C PHE A 50 -7.57 -3.87 3.81
N ILE A 51 -7.88 -5.14 3.55
CA ILE A 51 -7.47 -5.85 2.34
C ILE A 51 -8.22 -5.30 1.13
N TYR A 52 -9.52 -5.08 1.26
CA TYR A 52 -10.33 -4.44 0.23
C TYR A 52 -9.80 -3.04 -0.11
N ASP A 53 -9.62 -2.18 0.92
CA ASP A 53 -9.03 -0.85 0.76
C ASP A 53 -7.70 -0.92 -0.02
N ALA A 54 -6.84 -1.88 0.32
CA ALA A 54 -5.52 -2.00 -0.29
C ALA A 54 -5.59 -2.36 -1.77
N ILE A 55 -6.53 -3.24 -2.15
CA ILE A 55 -6.60 -3.82 -3.50
C ILE A 55 -7.54 -3.04 -4.45
N PHE A 56 -8.52 -2.31 -3.93
CA PHE A 56 -9.49 -1.57 -4.72
C PHE A 56 -8.86 -0.66 -5.79
N PRO A 57 -7.70 0.02 -5.54
CA PRO A 57 -7.07 0.84 -6.56
C PRO A 57 -6.66 0.12 -7.84
N LEU A 58 -6.57 -1.21 -7.85
CA LEU A 58 -6.31 -1.97 -9.09
C LEU A 58 -7.44 -1.83 -10.12
N SER A 59 -8.63 -1.36 -9.71
CA SER A 59 -9.74 -1.05 -10.62
C SER A 59 -9.49 0.19 -11.51
N PHE A 60 -8.54 1.07 -11.13
CA PHE A 60 -8.28 2.32 -11.85
C PHE A 60 -6.80 2.63 -12.10
N LEU A 61 -5.88 1.88 -11.49
CA LEU A 61 -4.45 2.06 -11.71
C LEU A 61 -4.02 1.43 -13.04
N PRO A 62 -3.11 2.09 -13.77
CA PRO A 62 -2.45 1.45 -14.91
C PRO A 62 -1.52 0.32 -14.43
N PRO A 63 -1.10 -0.59 -15.31
CA PRO A 63 -0.05 -1.56 -15.02
C PRO A 63 1.25 -0.85 -14.62
N VAL A 64 1.91 -1.36 -13.57
CA VAL A 64 3.19 -0.85 -13.07
C VAL A 64 4.17 -2.01 -12.89
N THR A 65 5.46 -1.74 -13.09
CA THR A 65 6.52 -2.75 -12.95
C THR A 65 7.23 -2.66 -11.61
N THR A 66 7.26 -1.47 -11.02
CA THR A 66 7.89 -1.21 -9.72
C THR A 66 6.97 -0.43 -8.79
N LEU A 67 6.91 -0.84 -7.54
CA LEU A 67 6.10 -0.20 -6.52
C LEU A 67 6.89 -0.03 -5.21
N MET A 68 6.82 1.13 -4.59
CA MET A 68 7.31 1.36 -3.23
C MET A 68 6.15 1.72 -2.30
N ASP A 69 6.06 1.06 -1.13
CA ASP A 69 5.10 1.41 -0.09
C ASP A 69 5.82 2.02 1.11
N ILE A 70 5.61 3.32 1.34
CA ILE A 70 6.26 4.09 2.41
C ILE A 70 5.50 3.90 3.72
N GLY A 71 6.20 3.34 4.72
CA GLY A 71 5.61 3.12 6.04
C GLY A 71 4.54 2.03 6.01
N THR A 72 4.81 0.93 5.35
CA THR A 72 3.87 -0.16 5.08
C THR A 72 3.23 -0.78 6.33
N GLY A 73 3.81 -0.57 7.51
CA GLY A 73 3.29 -1.10 8.77
C GLY A 73 3.28 -2.63 8.80
N ALA A 74 2.11 -3.20 9.07
CA ALA A 74 1.92 -4.64 9.00
C ALA A 74 1.82 -5.18 7.55
N GLY A 75 2.00 -4.32 6.53
CA GLY A 75 1.95 -4.70 5.11
C GLY A 75 0.75 -4.12 4.34
N PHE A 76 0.16 -3.04 4.84
CA PHE A 76 -0.94 -2.35 4.17
C PHE A 76 -0.53 -0.97 3.66
N PRO A 77 -0.70 -0.69 2.35
CA PRO A 77 -1.29 -1.55 1.33
C PRO A 77 -0.30 -2.50 0.64
N GLY A 78 1.03 -2.30 0.78
CA GLY A 78 2.05 -2.84 -0.10
C GLY A 78 2.13 -4.36 -0.19
N MET A 79 1.99 -5.10 0.93
CA MET A 79 2.00 -6.57 0.90
C MET A 79 0.77 -7.13 0.18
N ILE A 80 -0.40 -6.51 0.38
CA ILE A 80 -1.63 -6.94 -0.28
C ILE A 80 -1.58 -6.63 -1.79
N LEU A 81 -1.02 -5.47 -2.16
CA LEU A 81 -0.74 -5.15 -3.56
C LEU A 81 0.23 -6.15 -4.19
N ALA A 82 1.27 -6.58 -3.46
CA ALA A 82 2.20 -7.60 -3.95
C ALA A 82 1.52 -8.96 -4.24
N PHE A 83 0.47 -9.31 -3.49
CA PHE A 83 -0.34 -10.52 -3.77
C PHE A 83 -1.17 -10.36 -5.04
N GLY A 84 -1.70 -9.16 -5.30
CA GLY A 84 -2.51 -8.84 -6.48
C GLY A 84 -1.69 -8.59 -7.74
N LEU A 85 -0.41 -8.25 -7.61
CA LEU A 85 0.49 -7.82 -8.68
C LEU A 85 1.75 -8.71 -8.74
N PRO A 86 1.65 -9.99 -9.12
CA PRO A 86 2.77 -10.93 -9.06
C PRO A 86 3.96 -10.55 -9.95
N ASN A 87 3.72 -9.76 -11.00
CA ASN A 87 4.74 -9.30 -11.95
C ASN A 87 5.35 -7.93 -11.60
N THR A 88 4.88 -7.28 -10.51
CA THR A 88 5.39 -5.99 -10.03
C THR A 88 6.40 -6.24 -8.92
N GLN A 89 7.58 -5.61 -9.01
CA GLN A 89 8.57 -5.62 -7.93
C GLN A 89 8.14 -4.63 -6.84
N VAL A 90 7.84 -5.12 -5.65
CA VAL A 90 7.29 -4.35 -4.53
C VAL A 90 8.33 -4.17 -3.44
N THR A 91 8.64 -2.91 -3.12
CA THR A 91 9.53 -2.54 -2.02
C THR A 91 8.70 -2.02 -0.84
N LEU A 92 8.75 -2.74 0.28
CA LEU A 92 8.07 -2.40 1.53
C LEU A 92 9.05 -1.70 2.46
N VAL A 93 8.81 -0.41 2.75
CA VAL A 93 9.68 0.40 3.62
C VAL A 93 9.03 0.53 4.99
N GLU A 94 9.69 -0.03 6.03
CA GLU A 94 9.17 -0.04 7.40
C GLU A 94 10.33 0.04 8.42
N PRO A 95 10.48 1.15 9.16
CA PRO A 95 11.60 1.33 10.08
C PRO A 95 11.51 0.49 11.36
N LEU A 96 10.29 0.12 11.79
CA LEU A 96 10.11 -0.56 13.07
C LEU A 96 10.47 -2.05 12.96
N THR A 97 11.44 -2.48 13.75
CA THR A 97 11.97 -3.85 13.72
C THR A 97 10.91 -4.93 13.79
N LYS A 98 9.94 -4.80 14.70
CA LYS A 98 8.88 -5.83 14.86
C LYS A 98 8.03 -6.00 13.60
N ARG A 99 7.64 -4.90 12.96
CA ARG A 99 6.87 -4.89 11.72
C ARG A 99 7.69 -5.41 10.54
N ALA A 100 8.93 -4.90 10.38
CA ALA A 100 9.82 -5.37 9.33
C ALA A 100 10.13 -6.87 9.45
N SER A 101 10.33 -7.39 10.67
CA SER A 101 10.52 -8.83 10.91
C SER A 101 9.30 -9.66 10.54
N PHE A 102 8.10 -9.17 10.84
CA PHE A 102 6.87 -9.81 10.40
C PHE A 102 6.77 -9.87 8.87
N LEU A 103 7.05 -8.77 8.18
CA LEU A 103 7.02 -8.71 6.72
C LEU A 103 8.05 -9.67 6.08
N GLN A 104 9.25 -9.75 6.63
CA GLN A 104 10.27 -10.73 6.20
C GLN A 104 9.81 -12.17 6.41
N PHE A 105 9.17 -12.44 7.55
CA PHE A 105 8.59 -13.75 7.83
C PHE A 105 7.51 -14.11 6.80
N VAL A 106 6.55 -13.21 6.52
CA VAL A 106 5.50 -13.43 5.52
C VAL A 106 6.09 -13.65 4.13
N LYS A 107 7.06 -12.81 3.73
CA LYS A 107 7.79 -12.97 2.46
C LYS A 107 8.36 -14.39 2.31
N ALA A 108 9.06 -14.87 3.34
CA ALA A 108 9.66 -16.20 3.32
C ALA A 108 8.62 -17.33 3.34
N ALA A 109 7.60 -17.23 4.21
CA ALA A 109 6.56 -18.24 4.36
C ALA A 109 5.72 -18.42 3.08
N LEU A 110 5.44 -17.33 2.36
CA LEU A 110 4.65 -17.33 1.12
C LEU A 110 5.51 -17.33 -0.15
N LYS A 111 6.85 -17.42 -0.02
CA LYS A 111 7.82 -17.45 -1.13
C LYS A 111 7.61 -16.29 -2.12
N LEU A 112 7.46 -15.07 -1.61
CA LEU A 112 7.20 -13.89 -2.43
C LEU A 112 8.51 -13.36 -3.04
N GLU A 113 8.81 -13.78 -4.26
CA GLU A 113 10.04 -13.37 -4.97
C GLU A 113 9.97 -11.91 -5.43
N ASN A 114 8.75 -11.40 -5.65
CA ASN A 114 8.50 -10.02 -6.07
C ASN A 114 8.51 -9.00 -4.91
N VAL A 115 8.80 -9.40 -3.66
CA VAL A 115 8.78 -8.51 -2.49
C VAL A 115 10.19 -8.27 -1.96
N THR A 116 10.54 -7.02 -1.73
CA THR A 116 11.72 -6.60 -0.97
C THR A 116 11.28 -5.84 0.27
N VAL A 117 11.77 -6.22 1.45
CA VAL A 117 11.50 -5.51 2.72
C VAL A 117 12.73 -4.74 3.13
N VAL A 118 12.57 -3.41 3.30
CA VAL A 118 13.63 -2.49 3.71
C VAL A 118 13.34 -1.97 5.11
N LYS A 119 14.18 -2.40 6.09
CA LYS A 119 14.08 -1.95 7.47
C LYS A 119 14.89 -0.66 7.67
N LYS A 120 14.37 0.45 7.14
CA LYS A 120 14.93 1.80 7.24
C LYS A 120 13.83 2.84 7.22
N ARG A 121 14.16 4.07 7.59
CA ARG A 121 13.35 5.22 7.17
C ARG A 121 13.57 5.46 5.69
N VAL A 122 12.55 5.98 5.00
CA VAL A 122 12.64 6.22 3.55
C VAL A 122 13.74 7.23 3.22
N GLU A 123 13.97 8.21 4.09
CA GLU A 123 15.02 9.24 3.94
C GLU A 123 16.45 8.67 3.98
N GLU A 124 16.63 7.47 4.52
CA GLU A 124 17.92 6.77 4.60
C GLU A 124 18.19 5.87 3.38
N MET A 125 17.24 5.79 2.45
CA MET A 125 17.39 4.97 1.25
C MET A 125 18.13 5.74 0.15
N PRO A 126 18.97 5.05 -0.63
CA PRO A 126 19.56 5.66 -1.81
C PRO A 126 18.46 6.02 -2.83
N PRO A 127 18.61 7.11 -3.59
CA PRO A 127 17.69 7.47 -4.66
C PRO A 127 17.46 6.32 -5.63
N HIS A 128 16.20 6.07 -5.96
CA HIS A 128 15.77 5.04 -6.91
C HIS A 128 14.41 5.45 -7.50
N ARG A 129 14.08 5.02 -8.72
CA ARG A 129 12.80 5.35 -9.35
C ARG A 129 11.82 4.21 -9.22
N PHE A 130 10.55 4.57 -8.92
CA PHE A 130 9.43 3.65 -8.87
C PHE A 130 8.29 4.18 -9.74
N ASP A 131 7.60 3.28 -10.45
CA ASP A 131 6.42 3.64 -11.26
C ASP A 131 5.26 4.06 -10.37
N LEU A 132 5.11 3.41 -9.20
CA LEU A 132 4.07 3.71 -8.24
C LEU A 132 4.66 3.82 -6.83
N ILE A 133 4.29 4.88 -6.12
CA ILE A 133 4.61 5.05 -4.70
C ILE A 133 3.30 5.12 -3.92
N THR A 134 3.15 4.25 -2.93
CA THR A 134 1.97 4.21 -2.07
C THR A 134 2.31 4.59 -0.64
N SER A 135 1.31 5.08 0.10
CA SER A 135 1.38 5.25 1.54
C SER A 135 -0.01 5.28 2.17
N ARG A 136 -0.14 4.73 3.38
CA ARG A 136 -1.38 4.73 4.16
C ARG A 136 -1.12 5.13 5.61
N ALA A 137 -1.80 6.18 6.09
CA ALA A 137 -1.79 6.61 7.49
C ALA A 137 -0.39 6.90 8.08
N VAL A 138 0.56 7.38 7.27
CA VAL A 138 1.91 7.73 7.73
C VAL A 138 1.98 9.18 8.16
N THR A 139 1.59 10.11 7.27
CA THR A 139 1.64 11.55 7.51
C THR A 139 0.74 12.31 6.53
N ASP A 140 0.79 13.64 6.56
CA ASP A 140 0.07 14.50 5.60
C ASP A 140 0.64 14.41 4.19
N THR A 141 -0.11 14.98 3.24
CA THR A 141 0.22 14.94 1.82
C THR A 141 1.51 15.69 1.49
N GLN A 142 1.75 16.86 2.11
CA GLN A 142 2.95 17.66 1.84
C GLN A 142 4.24 16.88 2.20
N LEU A 143 4.26 16.28 3.39
CA LEU A 143 5.44 15.50 3.81
C LEU A 143 5.62 14.23 2.96
N LEU A 144 4.54 13.57 2.52
CA LEU A 144 4.65 12.43 1.61
C LEU A 144 5.24 12.82 0.25
N LEU A 145 4.92 14.02 -0.26
CA LEU A 145 5.52 14.55 -1.48
C LEU A 145 7.03 14.79 -1.32
N GLU A 146 7.45 15.29 -0.15
CA GLU A 146 8.87 15.49 0.17
C GLU A 146 9.61 14.14 0.30
N LEU A 147 9.04 13.20 1.04
CA LEU A 147 9.61 11.86 1.25
C LEU A 147 9.75 11.06 -0.06
N SER A 148 8.83 11.26 -1.00
CA SER A 148 8.84 10.58 -2.29
C SER A 148 9.74 11.22 -3.35
N LYS A 149 10.24 12.45 -3.13
CA LYS A 149 10.92 13.27 -4.14
C LYS A 149 12.10 12.56 -4.82
N ASN A 150 12.91 11.81 -4.08
CA ASN A 150 14.08 11.11 -4.61
C ASN A 150 13.75 9.75 -5.24
N PHE A 151 12.47 9.38 -5.28
CA PHE A 151 11.98 8.06 -5.69
C PHE A 151 10.99 8.13 -6.86
N ARG A 152 10.77 9.31 -7.43
CA ARG A 152 9.83 9.56 -8.53
C ARG A 152 10.43 10.44 -9.64
N ASP A 153 9.85 10.37 -10.82
CA ASP A 153 10.04 11.25 -11.95
C ASP A 153 8.68 11.66 -12.55
N GLU A 154 8.67 12.29 -13.73
CA GLU A 154 7.46 12.74 -14.43
C GLU A 154 6.47 11.62 -14.80
N ASN A 155 6.93 10.38 -14.87
CA ASN A 155 6.09 9.21 -15.19
C ASN A 155 5.58 8.47 -13.96
N SER A 156 6.07 8.83 -12.78
CA SER A 156 5.72 8.16 -11.54
C SER A 156 4.33 8.58 -11.05
N LEU A 157 3.57 7.62 -10.55
CA LEU A 157 2.29 7.85 -9.86
C LEU A 157 2.47 7.76 -8.35
N LEU A 158 1.78 8.63 -7.62
CA LEU A 158 1.67 8.57 -6.17
C LEU A 158 0.23 8.23 -5.82
N LEU A 159 0.03 7.23 -4.99
CA LEU A 159 -1.28 6.82 -4.50
C LEU A 159 -1.31 6.86 -2.97
N PHE A 160 -1.98 7.84 -2.40
CA PHE A 160 -2.09 8.01 -0.96
C PHE A 160 -3.49 7.63 -0.48
N TYR A 161 -3.54 6.71 0.48
CA TYR A 161 -4.77 6.25 1.12
C TYR A 161 -5.13 7.22 2.25
N LYS A 162 -6.14 8.04 2.01
CA LYS A 162 -6.55 9.15 2.88
C LYS A 162 -7.91 8.91 3.52
N GLY A 163 -8.22 9.73 4.51
CA GLY A 163 -9.54 9.85 5.12
C GLY A 163 -10.25 11.13 4.69
N GLU A 164 -11.26 11.54 5.44
CA GLU A 164 -12.12 12.71 5.17
C GLU A 164 -11.36 14.04 5.03
N LYS A 165 -10.17 14.14 5.63
CA LYS A 165 -9.33 15.36 5.60
C LYS A 165 -8.53 15.53 4.30
N VAL A 166 -8.74 14.72 3.29
CA VAL A 166 -7.95 14.73 2.05
C VAL A 166 -7.97 16.10 1.38
N PHE A 167 -9.13 16.76 1.32
CA PHE A 167 -9.27 18.09 0.70
C PHE A 167 -8.53 19.18 1.47
N ASP A 168 -8.62 19.18 2.80
CA ASP A 168 -7.85 20.09 3.65
C ASP A 168 -6.32 19.89 3.50
N GLU A 169 -5.89 18.66 3.26
CA GLU A 169 -4.48 18.35 3.02
C GLU A 169 -4.02 18.79 1.62
N ILE A 170 -4.87 18.64 0.60
CA ILE A 170 -4.63 19.12 -0.76
C ILE A 170 -4.48 20.65 -0.79
N ASP A 171 -5.38 21.36 -0.12
CA ASP A 171 -5.35 22.82 -0.05
C ASP A 171 -4.08 23.37 0.61
N LYS A 172 -3.51 22.62 1.56
CA LYS A 172 -2.28 22.97 2.26
C LYS A 172 -1.02 22.53 1.52
N ALA A 173 -1.13 21.52 0.68
CA ALA A 173 0.01 20.96 -0.05
C ALA A 173 0.39 21.86 -1.23
N SER A 174 1.70 22.03 -1.45
CA SER A 174 2.19 22.72 -2.65
C SER A 174 2.22 21.76 -3.83
N LEU A 175 1.10 21.67 -4.56
CA LEU A 175 0.93 20.79 -5.72
C LEU A 175 1.35 21.45 -7.04
N LYS A 176 2.38 22.32 -7.02
CA LYS A 176 2.90 22.96 -8.23
C LYS A 176 3.31 21.89 -9.24
N ASP A 177 2.76 21.99 -10.46
CA ASP A 177 3.06 21.10 -11.58
C ASP A 177 2.68 19.61 -11.36
N ILE A 178 1.89 19.30 -10.34
CA ILE A 178 1.38 17.96 -10.05
C ILE A 178 -0.13 17.96 -10.23
N HIS A 179 -0.63 17.16 -11.18
CA HIS A 179 -2.04 16.91 -11.33
C HIS A 179 -2.51 15.90 -10.27
N TYR A 180 -3.75 16.02 -9.84
CA TYR A 180 -4.31 15.07 -8.90
C TYR A 180 -5.76 14.69 -9.22
N LYS A 181 -6.14 13.52 -8.73
CA LYS A 181 -7.51 13.02 -8.75
C LYS A 181 -7.84 12.39 -7.41
N VAL A 182 -9.01 12.70 -6.87
CA VAL A 182 -9.53 12.03 -5.68
C VAL A 182 -10.58 11.03 -6.11
N ILE A 183 -10.39 9.76 -5.76
CA ILE A 183 -11.37 8.69 -5.96
C ILE A 183 -11.97 8.38 -4.59
N GLU A 184 -13.28 8.57 -4.48
CA GLU A 184 -14.01 8.40 -3.23
C GLU A 184 -14.75 7.07 -3.20
N THR A 185 -14.70 6.40 -2.06
CA THR A 185 -15.55 5.26 -1.72
C THR A 185 -16.26 5.56 -0.39
N ASN A 186 -17.18 4.71 0.03
CA ASN A 186 -17.93 4.91 1.26
C ASN A 186 -17.03 5.10 2.51
N ASN A 187 -15.82 4.52 2.50
CA ASN A 187 -14.95 4.49 3.67
C ASN A 187 -13.55 5.04 3.44
N ARG A 188 -13.20 5.44 2.21
CA ARG A 188 -11.84 5.82 1.85
C ARG A 188 -11.80 6.86 0.73
N HIS A 189 -10.80 7.74 0.81
CA HIS A 189 -10.40 8.61 -0.28
C HIS A 189 -9.02 8.18 -0.78
N TYR A 190 -8.90 7.95 -2.09
CA TYR A 190 -7.63 7.67 -2.74
C TYR A 190 -7.18 8.93 -3.47
N LEU A 191 -6.08 9.50 -3.00
CA LEU A 191 -5.46 10.65 -3.65
C LEU A 191 -4.40 10.12 -4.64
N LEU A 192 -4.72 10.18 -5.92
CA LEU A 192 -3.83 9.84 -7.01
C LEU A 192 -3.18 11.13 -7.52
N LEU A 193 -1.84 11.15 -7.62
CA LEU A 193 -1.09 12.29 -8.12
C LEU A 193 -0.08 11.83 -9.18
N GLY A 194 0.19 12.70 -10.15
CA GLY A 194 1.16 12.47 -11.22
C GLY A 194 1.23 13.69 -12.14
N GLU A 195 2.31 13.81 -12.91
CA GLU A 195 2.47 14.92 -13.87
C GLU A 195 1.67 14.66 -15.15
N THR A 196 1.33 13.40 -15.44
CA THR A 196 0.65 12.97 -16.67
C THR A 196 -0.72 12.34 -16.43
N LEU A 197 -1.43 12.72 -15.35
CA LEU A 197 -2.75 12.22 -15.00
C LEU A 197 -3.86 12.71 -15.92
#